data_0e7516cd0176898b320c8e1ba8179a47
#
_entry.id   0e7516cd0176898b320c8e1ba8179a47
#
_cell.length_a   1.000
_cell.length_b   1.000
_cell.length_c   1.000
_cell.angle_alpha   90.00
_cell.angle_beta   90.00
_cell.angle_gamma   90.00
#
_symmetry.space_group_name_H-M   'P 1'
#
loop_
_entity.id
_entity.type
_entity.pdbx_description
1 polymer ?
#
loop_
_entity_poly.entity_id
_entity_poly.type
_entity_poly.pdbx_seq_one_letter_code
_entity_poly.pdbx_strand_id
1 'polypeptide(L)'
;MVAACAAGVLGASMWGGGTVGRPARPGSELAEHLDALRGANDLVRATRADVGRDPALYPTAYGRLEAEVPAGRRTGEPVPEVRSGALAELLRTDILDTPAWRAYYVCLSLAGSRPGDAVTVLERAGLRKHAEKESLAYLRSPDPEDDAPTSLATRAAFLEMLNCTGRHGEVPRAAVDRLAADTTRVGQPVPALYAVEALRTLGVHVRPARALRDADGLLKADCTALDPIQRAALALLRQQSTPQTRDCLTPALHSSDPQTRWLARRALSIKAGRGAPSLPPPMGHIRADGLVAKSPAQLGTLTATYDAARALTAGAQHGRVPDWLTRQLKQLGSDRALEPSDRILLAMTCHRLSLTCGPQAEKGTKEVAGLPVPRRLTQENQRRWYAAMVARAEFGLPCRHASIGLLRGGESALSTRLLRIVVALADAGCAAEAERLTENVDLVAQARRSLGEGDLLGASDAVQAALASDQSVPQTFWDELPGLVKRYCDTKYPDLYADSPGGTASADATRAAYYLLA
;
A
#
# COMPACT_ATOMS: atom_id res chain seq x y z
N MET A 1 -2.72 -46.93 -10.11
CA MET A 1 -3.09 -45.94 -11.14
C MET A 1 -3.42 -44.66 -10.40
N VAL A 2 -2.46 -43.77 -10.34
CA VAL A 2 -2.59 -42.47 -9.67
C VAL A 2 -2.70 -41.44 -10.78
N ALA A 3 -3.88 -40.88 -10.96
CA ALA A 3 -4.08 -39.71 -11.80
C ALA A 3 -3.65 -38.48 -10.98
N ALA A 4 -2.45 -38.01 -11.22
CA ALA A 4 -1.98 -36.73 -10.72
C ALA A 4 -2.67 -35.63 -11.53
N CYS A 5 -3.69 -35.01 -10.96
CA CYS A 5 -4.29 -33.79 -11.48
C CYS A 5 -3.29 -32.64 -11.26
N ALA A 6 -2.61 -32.28 -12.33
CA ALA A 6 -1.81 -31.06 -12.40
C ALA A 6 -2.77 -29.85 -12.51
N ALA A 7 -3.31 -29.39 -11.40
CA ALA A 7 -4.18 -28.21 -11.32
C ALA A 7 -3.43 -26.90 -11.05
N GLY A 8 -2.12 -26.91 -11.18
CA GLY A 8 -1.27 -25.75 -10.88
C GLY A 8 -0.89 -24.85 -12.06
N VAL A 9 -1.45 -25.05 -13.25
CA VAL A 9 -0.98 -24.40 -14.50
C VAL A 9 -2.09 -23.65 -15.22
N LEU A 10 -3.28 -23.53 -14.68
CA LEU A 10 -4.42 -22.96 -15.39
C LEU A 10 -4.39 -21.44 -15.62
N GLY A 11 -3.45 -20.71 -15.07
CA GLY A 11 -3.24 -19.30 -15.46
C GLY A 11 -2.46 -19.12 -16.77
N ALA A 12 -1.78 -20.15 -17.27
CA ALA A 12 -0.96 -20.07 -18.47
C ALA A 12 -1.30 -21.13 -19.55
N SER A 13 -2.05 -22.18 -19.24
CA SER A 13 -2.26 -23.32 -20.15
C SER A 13 -3.63 -23.41 -20.81
N MET A 14 -4.58 -22.54 -20.53
CA MET A 14 -5.83 -22.46 -21.31
C MET A 14 -5.67 -21.80 -22.70
N TRP A 15 -4.49 -21.32 -23.06
CA TRP A 15 -4.19 -20.62 -24.32
C TRP A 15 -3.67 -21.57 -25.41
N GLY A 16 -3.78 -22.87 -25.25
CA GLY A 16 -3.29 -23.90 -26.15
C GLY A 16 -4.23 -24.22 -27.32
N GLY A 17 -4.94 -23.26 -27.90
CA GLY A 17 -5.82 -23.44 -29.03
C GLY A 17 -5.41 -22.59 -30.22
N GLY A 18 -4.59 -23.13 -31.15
CA GLY A 18 -4.36 -22.55 -32.47
C GLY A 18 -3.07 -21.75 -32.61
N THR A 19 -1.99 -22.40 -33.00
CA THR A 19 -0.72 -21.81 -33.43
C THR A 19 -0.88 -21.08 -34.77
N VAL A 20 -1.31 -19.83 -34.74
CA VAL A 20 -0.97 -18.85 -35.77
C VAL A 20 0.16 -18.01 -35.19
N GLY A 21 1.32 -18.02 -35.85
CA GLY A 21 2.59 -17.50 -35.36
C GLY A 21 2.53 -16.11 -34.76
N ARG A 22 2.33 -16.04 -33.45
CA ARG A 22 2.63 -14.86 -32.67
C ARG A 22 4.15 -14.71 -32.61
N PRO A 23 4.70 -13.50 -32.84
CA PRO A 23 6.12 -13.28 -32.61
C PRO A 23 6.42 -13.60 -31.13
N ALA A 24 7.32 -14.56 -30.92
CA ALA A 24 7.82 -14.92 -29.60
C ALA A 24 8.39 -13.65 -28.96
N ARG A 25 7.76 -13.17 -27.86
CA ARG A 25 8.35 -12.10 -27.07
C ARG A 25 9.48 -12.66 -26.23
N PRO A 26 10.64 -12.01 -26.22
CA PRO A 26 11.75 -12.43 -25.39
C PRO A 26 11.42 -12.11 -23.93
N GLY A 27 10.99 -13.10 -23.17
CA GLY A 27 10.85 -12.99 -21.70
C GLY A 27 12.17 -12.73 -20.96
N SER A 28 13.31 -12.74 -21.69
CA SER A 28 14.64 -12.42 -21.18
C SER A 28 14.82 -10.92 -20.90
N GLU A 29 14.21 -10.04 -21.68
CA GLU A 29 14.43 -8.59 -21.60
C GLU A 29 13.73 -7.96 -20.38
N LEU A 30 12.54 -8.44 -19.99
CA LEU A 30 11.86 -7.95 -18.78
C LEU A 30 12.74 -8.10 -17.53
N ALA A 31 13.42 -9.24 -17.37
CA ALA A 31 14.28 -9.49 -16.21
C ALA A 31 15.42 -8.46 -16.10
N GLU A 32 15.99 -8.05 -17.24
CA GLU A 32 17.03 -7.04 -17.30
C GLU A 32 16.49 -5.64 -16.96
N HIS A 33 15.29 -5.32 -17.44
CA HIS A 33 14.65 -4.02 -17.22
C HIS A 33 14.03 -3.88 -15.83
N LEU A 34 13.75 -4.96 -15.11
CA LEU A 34 13.24 -4.91 -13.73
C LEU A 34 14.19 -4.18 -12.76
N ASP A 35 15.48 -4.04 -13.10
CA ASP A 35 16.40 -3.24 -12.28
C ASP A 35 15.96 -1.76 -12.19
N ALA A 36 15.25 -1.25 -13.20
CA ALA A 36 14.64 0.09 -13.15
C ALA A 36 13.54 0.23 -12.08
N LEU A 37 12.94 -0.87 -11.67
CA LEU A 37 11.98 -0.95 -10.57
C LEU A 37 12.60 -1.46 -9.26
N ARG A 38 13.90 -1.70 -9.20
CA ARG A 38 14.58 -2.17 -8.00
C ARG A 38 14.54 -1.12 -6.91
N GLY A 39 14.08 -1.50 -5.72
CA GLY A 39 14.11 -0.70 -4.51
C GLY A 39 15.45 -0.81 -3.78
N ALA A 40 15.69 0.10 -2.83
CA ALA A 40 16.90 0.08 -2.02
C ALA A 40 17.03 -1.17 -1.12
N ASN A 41 15.92 -1.87 -0.90
CA ASN A 41 15.84 -3.14 -0.16
C ASN A 41 15.84 -4.37 -1.08
N ASP A 42 16.27 -4.24 -2.32
CA ASP A 42 16.31 -5.33 -3.29
C ASP A 42 14.96 -6.05 -3.51
N LEU A 43 13.84 -5.37 -3.28
CA LEU A 43 12.50 -5.75 -3.72
C LEU A 43 12.05 -4.84 -4.87
N VAL A 44 11.00 -5.25 -5.60
CA VAL A 44 10.44 -4.45 -6.69
C VAL A 44 9.61 -3.31 -6.12
N ARG A 45 9.81 -2.09 -6.63
CA ARG A 45 9.00 -0.92 -6.33
C ARG A 45 7.68 -0.96 -7.09
N ALA A 46 6.64 -0.36 -6.51
CA ALA A 46 5.36 -0.25 -7.20
C ALA A 46 5.49 0.55 -8.51
N THR A 47 6.26 1.64 -8.51
CA THR A 47 6.47 2.51 -9.68
C THR A 47 7.94 2.85 -9.88
N ARG A 48 8.30 3.20 -11.11
CA ARG A 48 9.62 3.72 -11.49
C ARG A 48 9.78 5.21 -11.19
N ALA A 49 8.83 5.87 -10.56
CA ALA A 49 8.87 7.30 -10.34
C ALA A 49 10.29 7.79 -9.99
N ASP A 50 10.71 8.87 -10.60
CA ASP A 50 12.06 9.41 -10.48
C ASP A 50 12.33 9.72 -9.01
N VAL A 51 13.27 8.98 -8.46
CA VAL A 51 13.57 8.96 -7.04
C VAL A 51 14.37 10.21 -6.72
N GLY A 52 13.83 11.11 -5.95
CA GLY A 52 14.61 12.16 -5.30
C GLY A 52 14.37 13.59 -5.75
N ARG A 53 13.61 13.87 -6.81
CA ARG A 53 13.30 15.26 -7.22
C ARG A 53 11.85 15.63 -7.01
N ASP A 54 10.92 14.72 -7.27
CA ASP A 54 9.50 14.99 -7.12
C ASP A 54 9.07 14.94 -5.66
N PRO A 55 8.33 15.94 -5.21
CA PRO A 55 7.79 15.93 -3.86
C PRO A 55 6.61 14.95 -3.76
N ALA A 56 6.30 14.53 -2.53
CA ALA A 56 5.06 13.82 -2.24
C ALA A 56 4.46 14.32 -0.93
N LEU A 57 3.14 14.15 -0.75
CA LEU A 57 2.41 14.66 0.41
C LEU A 57 2.90 14.03 1.71
N TYR A 58 2.99 12.71 1.76
CA TYR A 58 3.43 11.97 2.95
C TYR A 58 4.86 12.34 3.38
N PRO A 59 5.89 12.30 2.51
CA PRO A 59 7.23 12.77 2.86
C PRO A 59 7.27 14.25 3.25
N THR A 60 6.45 15.11 2.61
CA THR A 60 6.38 16.53 2.96
C THR A 60 5.84 16.70 4.38
N ALA A 61 4.75 16.01 4.73
CA ALA A 61 4.17 16.08 6.06
C ALA A 61 5.18 15.70 7.16
N TYR A 62 5.68 14.48 7.10
CA TYR A 62 6.55 13.97 8.17
C TYR A 62 7.99 14.48 8.10
N GLY A 63 8.53 14.76 6.91
CA GLY A 63 9.86 15.33 6.75
C GLY A 63 9.95 16.75 7.30
N ARG A 64 8.90 17.55 7.16
CA ARG A 64 8.82 18.87 7.81
C ARG A 64 8.72 18.77 9.32
N LEU A 65 7.82 17.92 9.82
CA LEU A 65 7.71 17.66 11.26
C LEU A 65 9.04 17.15 11.84
N GLU A 66 9.79 16.32 11.11
CA GLU A 66 11.13 15.87 11.49
C GLU A 66 12.11 17.05 11.62
N ALA A 67 12.07 17.97 10.66
CA ALA A 67 12.97 19.13 10.64
C ALA A 67 12.66 20.14 11.76
N GLU A 68 11.43 20.21 12.25
CA GLU A 68 11.01 21.08 13.33
C GLU A 68 11.38 20.57 14.73
N VAL A 69 11.72 19.27 14.86
CA VAL A 69 12.18 18.72 16.15
C VAL A 69 13.53 19.34 16.52
N PRO A 70 13.66 20.02 17.68
CA PRO A 70 14.89 20.70 18.05
C PRO A 70 16.10 19.77 18.07
N ALA A 71 17.12 20.10 17.30
CA ALA A 71 18.44 19.45 17.32
C ALA A 71 19.33 20.18 18.35
N GLY A 72 19.21 19.93 19.61
CA GLY A 72 20.00 20.33 20.77
C GLY A 72 20.80 21.64 20.76
N ARG A 73 21.59 21.99 19.78
CA ARG A 73 22.23 23.28 19.54
C ARG A 73 21.86 23.79 18.15
N ARG A 74 21.28 25.01 18.07
CA ARG A 74 20.94 25.71 16.83
C ARG A 74 22.19 25.94 15.99
N THR A 75 22.38 25.16 14.94
CA THR A 75 23.32 25.43 13.86
C THR A 75 22.69 25.04 12.51
N GLY A 76 21.37 25.18 12.34
CA GLY A 76 20.67 24.83 11.11
C GLY A 76 20.19 26.07 10.36
N GLU A 77 20.31 26.08 9.05
CA GLU A 77 19.59 27.00 8.18
C GLU A 77 18.09 26.95 8.49
N PRO A 78 17.38 28.07 8.39
CA PRO A 78 15.93 28.08 8.62
C PRO A 78 15.25 27.15 7.60
N VAL A 79 14.33 26.33 8.11
CA VAL A 79 13.53 25.43 7.26
C VAL A 79 12.71 26.28 6.28
N PRO A 80 12.84 26.10 4.95
CA PRO A 80 12.10 26.87 3.97
C PRO A 80 10.58 26.79 4.23
N GLU A 81 9.87 27.92 4.13
CA GLU A 81 8.41 27.95 4.26
C GLU A 81 7.74 27.19 3.11
N VAL A 82 6.62 26.53 3.41
CA VAL A 82 5.82 25.85 2.40
C VAL A 82 5.10 26.88 1.55
N ARG A 83 5.36 26.88 0.25
CA ARG A 83 4.60 27.69 -0.71
C ARG A 83 3.23 27.08 -0.92
N SER A 84 2.18 27.77 -0.49
CA SER A 84 0.78 27.30 -0.61
C SER A 84 0.37 26.90 -2.04
N GLY A 85 0.91 27.59 -3.06
CA GLY A 85 0.67 27.24 -4.47
C GLY A 85 1.28 25.89 -4.86
N ALA A 86 2.54 25.64 -4.46
CA ALA A 86 3.23 24.39 -4.74
C ALA A 86 2.57 23.21 -4.01
N LEU A 87 2.14 23.42 -2.76
CA LEU A 87 1.44 22.37 -2.00
C LEU A 87 0.04 22.08 -2.58
N ALA A 88 -0.70 23.11 -3.07
CA ALA A 88 -1.97 22.90 -3.73
C ALA A 88 -1.83 22.17 -5.08
N GLU A 89 -0.73 22.39 -5.80
CA GLU A 89 -0.43 21.64 -7.02
C GLU A 89 -0.06 20.19 -6.71
N LEU A 90 0.81 19.97 -5.72
CA LEU A 90 1.12 18.62 -5.24
C LEU A 90 -0.15 17.87 -4.83
N LEU A 91 -1.07 18.54 -4.16
CA LEU A 91 -2.34 17.97 -3.74
C LEU A 91 -3.24 17.52 -4.91
N ARG A 92 -3.12 18.16 -6.09
CA ARG A 92 -3.85 17.75 -7.30
C ARG A 92 -3.22 16.56 -8.00
N THR A 93 -1.92 16.41 -7.93
CA THR A 93 -1.14 15.40 -8.64
C THR A 93 -0.87 14.14 -7.82
N ASP A 94 -0.73 14.25 -6.51
CA ASP A 94 -0.54 13.11 -5.60
C ASP A 94 -1.93 12.58 -5.16
N ILE A 95 -2.47 11.64 -5.91
CA ILE A 95 -3.83 11.11 -5.77
C ILE A 95 -3.90 9.70 -5.18
N LEU A 96 -2.79 9.19 -4.65
CA LEU A 96 -2.71 7.81 -4.14
C LEU A 96 -3.61 7.59 -2.91
N ASP A 97 -3.77 8.62 -2.08
CA ASP A 97 -4.58 8.55 -0.87
C ASP A 97 -5.96 9.18 -1.06
N THR A 98 -6.87 8.87 -0.14
CA THR A 98 -8.21 9.45 -0.13
C THR A 98 -8.17 10.96 0.16
N PRO A 99 -9.23 11.73 -0.18
CA PRO A 99 -9.30 13.15 0.12
C PRO A 99 -9.01 13.51 1.58
N ALA A 100 -9.50 12.72 2.54
CA ALA A 100 -9.30 12.98 3.96
C ALA A 100 -7.83 12.78 4.38
N TRP A 101 -7.17 11.72 3.92
CA TRP A 101 -5.75 11.50 4.19
C TRP A 101 -4.86 12.58 3.56
N ARG A 102 -5.14 12.96 2.31
CA ARG A 102 -4.42 14.04 1.63
C ARG A 102 -4.54 15.36 2.37
N ALA A 103 -5.74 15.69 2.87
CA ALA A 103 -5.98 16.87 3.69
C ALA A 103 -5.25 16.79 5.04
N TYR A 104 -5.21 15.63 5.68
CA TYR A 104 -4.43 15.40 6.90
C TYR A 104 -2.95 15.68 6.67
N TYR A 105 -2.34 15.20 5.58
CA TYR A 105 -0.94 15.49 5.27
C TYR A 105 -0.69 16.98 4.99
N VAL A 106 -1.65 17.69 4.41
CA VAL A 106 -1.57 19.15 4.28
C VAL A 106 -1.53 19.82 5.64
N CYS A 107 -2.40 19.41 6.57
CA CYS A 107 -2.41 19.92 7.93
C CYS A 107 -1.08 19.71 8.66
N LEU A 108 -0.50 18.51 8.55
CA LEU A 108 0.81 18.21 9.11
C LEU A 108 1.94 19.02 8.44
N SER A 109 1.88 19.19 7.12
CA SER A 109 2.89 19.96 6.36
C SER A 109 2.93 21.43 6.74
N LEU A 110 1.80 21.96 7.24
CA LEU A 110 1.61 23.35 7.66
C LEU A 110 1.50 23.49 9.18
N ALA A 111 1.87 22.45 9.94
CA ALA A 111 1.96 22.54 11.39
C ALA A 111 2.89 23.70 11.77
N GLY A 112 2.45 24.58 12.66
CA GLY A 112 3.21 25.79 13.02
C GLY A 112 3.09 26.98 12.05
N SER A 113 2.42 26.83 10.91
CA SER A 113 2.08 27.92 9.99
C SER A 113 0.88 28.75 10.51
N ARG A 114 0.48 29.79 9.75
CA ARG A 114 -0.64 30.64 10.17
C ARG A 114 -1.95 29.85 10.19
N PRO A 115 -2.82 30.09 11.19
CA PRO A 115 -4.17 29.54 11.18
C PRO A 115 -4.88 29.89 9.86
N GLY A 116 -5.45 28.89 9.20
CA GLY A 116 -6.17 29.05 7.93
C GLY A 116 -5.34 28.78 6.67
N ASP A 117 -4.02 28.65 6.74
CA ASP A 117 -3.19 28.32 5.56
C ASP A 117 -3.57 26.97 4.97
N ALA A 118 -3.82 25.95 5.80
CA ALA A 118 -4.29 24.65 5.35
C ALA A 118 -5.65 24.74 4.63
N VAL A 119 -6.58 25.52 5.18
CA VAL A 119 -7.90 25.77 4.58
C VAL A 119 -7.73 26.38 3.19
N THR A 120 -6.87 27.41 3.07
CA THR A 120 -6.59 28.10 1.80
C THR A 120 -6.02 27.12 0.74
N VAL A 121 -5.09 26.25 1.14
CA VAL A 121 -4.52 25.23 0.24
C VAL A 121 -5.57 24.23 -0.21
N LEU A 122 -6.37 23.70 0.71
CA LEU A 122 -7.42 22.73 0.42
C LEU A 122 -8.54 23.31 -0.47
N GLU A 123 -8.91 24.57 -0.27
CA GLU A 123 -9.89 25.28 -1.11
C GLU A 123 -9.35 25.50 -2.53
N ARG A 124 -8.09 25.94 -2.64
CA ARG A 124 -7.42 26.12 -3.94
C ARG A 124 -7.31 24.82 -4.73
N ALA A 125 -7.15 23.69 -4.05
CA ALA A 125 -7.14 22.36 -4.65
C ALA A 125 -8.55 21.78 -4.90
N GLY A 126 -9.62 22.43 -4.42
CA GLY A 126 -10.99 21.94 -4.53
C GLY A 126 -11.30 20.72 -3.64
N LEU A 127 -10.46 20.43 -2.66
CA LEU A 127 -10.51 19.17 -1.89
C LEU A 127 -11.23 19.32 -0.54
N ARG A 128 -11.29 20.54 0.02
CA ARG A 128 -11.77 20.80 1.38
C ARG A 128 -13.08 20.09 1.72
N LYS A 129 -14.13 20.35 0.96
CA LYS A 129 -15.48 19.82 1.23
C LYS A 129 -15.53 18.29 1.19
N HIS A 130 -14.79 17.67 0.28
CA HIS A 130 -14.74 16.21 0.15
C HIS A 130 -14.01 15.60 1.34
N ALA A 131 -12.87 16.14 1.73
CA ALA A 131 -12.09 15.70 2.88
C ALA A 131 -12.87 15.82 4.20
N GLU A 132 -13.52 16.98 4.45
CA GLU A 132 -14.35 17.20 5.64
C GLU A 132 -15.53 16.22 5.69
N LYS A 133 -16.23 16.01 4.57
CA LYS A 133 -17.35 15.07 4.47
C LYS A 133 -16.91 13.63 4.75
N GLU A 134 -15.82 13.20 4.14
CA GLU A 134 -15.26 11.85 4.32
C GLU A 134 -14.84 11.63 5.79
N SER A 135 -14.12 12.57 6.36
CA SER A 135 -13.67 12.48 7.76
C SER A 135 -14.83 12.43 8.74
N LEU A 136 -15.85 13.26 8.56
CA LEU A 136 -17.05 13.23 9.40
C LEU A 136 -17.85 11.93 9.24
N ALA A 137 -17.92 11.38 8.02
CA ALA A 137 -18.57 10.10 7.77
C ALA A 137 -17.85 8.96 8.49
N TYR A 138 -16.53 8.89 8.35
CA TYR A 138 -15.71 7.87 9.00
C TYR A 138 -15.76 7.96 10.54
N LEU A 139 -15.73 9.16 11.11
CA LEU A 139 -15.84 9.34 12.55
C LEU A 139 -17.21 8.91 13.10
N ARG A 140 -18.28 9.03 12.30
CA ARG A 140 -19.61 8.53 12.68
C ARG A 140 -19.72 7.03 12.60
N SER A 141 -19.18 6.44 11.52
CA SER A 141 -19.23 5.01 11.23
C SER A 141 -17.88 4.60 10.61
N PRO A 142 -16.91 4.16 11.44
CA PRO A 142 -15.64 3.64 10.94
C PRO A 142 -15.86 2.44 10.02
N ASP A 143 -14.91 2.21 9.11
CA ASP A 143 -14.94 1.06 8.21
C ASP A 143 -14.91 -0.23 9.05
N PRO A 144 -15.91 -1.11 8.93
CA PRO A 144 -15.94 -2.37 9.68
C PRO A 144 -14.83 -3.36 9.27
N GLU A 145 -14.18 -3.14 8.12
CA GLU A 145 -13.03 -3.93 7.67
C GLU A 145 -11.72 -3.51 8.36
N ASP A 146 -11.67 -2.32 8.93
CA ASP A 146 -10.49 -1.87 9.68
C ASP A 146 -10.37 -2.61 11.00
N ASP A 147 -9.18 -3.10 11.32
CA ASP A 147 -8.88 -3.59 12.66
C ASP A 147 -8.91 -2.44 13.68
N ALA A 148 -9.00 -2.77 14.97
CA ALA A 148 -9.11 -1.77 16.01
C ALA A 148 -7.94 -0.76 16.05
N PRO A 149 -6.68 -1.16 15.87
CA PRO A 149 -5.55 -0.23 15.76
C PRO A 149 -5.63 0.71 14.54
N THR A 150 -5.93 0.18 13.36
CA THR A 150 -6.08 0.95 12.11
C THR A 150 -7.22 1.95 12.23
N SER A 151 -8.39 1.49 12.69
CA SER A 151 -9.55 2.35 12.92
C SER A 151 -9.25 3.46 13.93
N LEU A 152 -8.50 3.16 15.01
CA LEU A 152 -8.11 4.15 16.01
C LEU A 152 -7.20 5.23 15.41
N ALA A 153 -6.18 4.83 14.64
CA ALA A 153 -5.24 5.75 13.99
C ALA A 153 -5.93 6.64 12.96
N THR A 154 -6.80 6.06 12.11
CA THR A 154 -7.56 6.80 11.09
C THR A 154 -8.50 7.82 11.72
N ARG A 155 -9.24 7.45 12.77
CA ARG A 155 -10.12 8.39 13.50
C ARG A 155 -9.33 9.52 14.14
N ALA A 156 -8.16 9.24 14.69
CA ALA A 156 -7.30 10.26 15.27
C ALA A 156 -6.81 11.25 14.20
N ALA A 157 -6.32 10.75 13.06
CA ALA A 157 -5.88 11.57 11.93
C ALA A 157 -7.00 12.46 11.38
N PHE A 158 -8.21 11.91 11.22
CA PHE A 158 -9.36 12.66 10.68
C PHE A 158 -9.91 13.68 11.68
N LEU A 159 -9.85 13.39 12.97
CA LEU A 159 -10.17 14.37 14.01
C LEU A 159 -9.19 15.55 14.00
N GLU A 160 -7.90 15.27 13.88
CA GLU A 160 -6.86 16.29 13.79
C GLU A 160 -7.00 17.14 12.50
N MET A 161 -7.33 16.51 11.37
CA MET A 161 -7.62 17.21 10.12
C MET A 161 -8.84 18.15 10.29
N LEU A 162 -9.93 17.71 10.90
CA LEU A 162 -11.09 18.55 11.17
C LEU A 162 -10.79 19.69 12.16
N ASN A 163 -9.91 19.45 13.12
CA ASN A 163 -9.42 20.51 14.00
C ASN A 163 -8.60 21.54 13.22
N CYS A 164 -7.71 21.11 12.36
CA CYS A 164 -6.89 21.96 11.49
C CYS A 164 -7.75 22.84 10.55
N THR A 165 -8.86 22.29 10.02
CA THR A 165 -9.79 23.03 9.14
C THR A 165 -10.86 23.82 9.89
N GLY A 166 -10.83 23.82 11.23
CA GLY A 166 -11.80 24.54 12.08
C GLY A 166 -13.18 23.89 12.16
N ARG A 167 -13.31 22.61 11.77
CA ARG A 167 -14.58 21.87 11.72
C ARG A 167 -14.75 20.85 12.87
N HIS A 168 -13.86 20.87 13.86
CA HIS A 168 -13.93 19.95 15.00
C HIS A 168 -15.25 20.05 15.78
N GLY A 169 -15.91 21.21 15.82
CA GLY A 169 -17.21 21.40 16.45
C GLY A 169 -18.36 20.60 15.81
N GLU A 170 -18.18 20.07 14.59
CA GLU A 170 -19.18 19.23 13.91
C GLU A 170 -19.01 17.73 14.21
N VAL A 171 -17.94 17.37 14.92
CA VAL A 171 -17.70 15.97 15.31
C VAL A 171 -18.70 15.60 16.41
N PRO A 172 -19.49 14.54 16.21
CA PRO A 172 -20.45 14.11 17.23
C PRO A 172 -19.74 13.75 18.54
N ARG A 173 -20.26 14.20 19.67
CA ARG A 173 -19.72 13.88 21.00
C ARG A 173 -19.51 12.38 21.18
N ALA A 174 -20.47 11.57 20.75
CA ALA A 174 -20.38 10.11 20.80
C ALA A 174 -19.21 9.53 20.01
N ALA A 175 -18.74 10.19 18.95
CA ALA A 175 -17.55 9.75 18.20
C ALA A 175 -16.26 10.05 18.99
N VAL A 176 -16.19 11.21 19.64
CA VAL A 176 -15.07 11.57 20.53
C VAL A 176 -15.02 10.62 21.74
N ASP A 177 -16.16 10.34 22.36
CA ASP A 177 -16.26 9.44 23.50
C ASP A 177 -15.85 7.99 23.13
N ARG A 178 -16.24 7.50 21.94
CA ARG A 178 -15.78 6.20 21.41
C ARG A 178 -14.28 6.20 21.18
N LEU A 179 -13.73 7.24 20.54
CA LEU A 179 -12.28 7.35 20.32
C LEU A 179 -11.53 7.30 21.65
N ALA A 180 -12.01 8.04 22.66
CA ALA A 180 -11.45 8.05 24.00
C ALA A 180 -11.50 6.65 24.66
N ALA A 181 -12.64 5.96 24.56
CA ALA A 181 -12.81 4.62 25.11
C ALA A 181 -11.89 3.60 24.43
N ASP A 182 -11.75 3.65 23.10
CA ASP A 182 -10.89 2.72 22.35
C ASP A 182 -9.41 2.98 22.62
N THR A 183 -8.99 4.22 22.83
CA THR A 183 -7.64 4.57 23.26
C THR A 183 -7.23 3.87 24.56
N THR A 184 -8.19 3.60 25.45
CA THR A 184 -7.94 2.88 26.71
C THR A 184 -7.82 1.36 26.54
N ARG A 185 -8.14 0.81 25.35
CA ARG A 185 -8.18 -0.63 25.06
C ARG A 185 -7.07 -1.07 24.11
N VAL A 186 -6.71 -0.22 23.13
CA VAL A 186 -5.71 -0.57 22.12
C VAL A 186 -4.32 -0.64 22.74
N GLY A 187 -3.68 -1.80 22.60
CA GLY A 187 -2.35 -2.08 23.14
C GLY A 187 -1.18 -1.71 22.19
N GLN A 188 -1.45 -1.13 21.03
CA GLN A 188 -0.42 -0.70 20.10
C GLN A 188 -0.02 0.76 20.34
N PRO A 189 1.30 1.05 20.52
CA PRO A 189 1.78 2.39 20.89
C PRO A 189 1.47 3.48 19.87
N VAL A 190 1.66 3.24 18.55
CA VAL A 190 1.48 4.26 17.51
C VAL A 190 0.03 4.75 17.41
N PRO A 191 -0.99 3.89 17.25
CA PRO A 191 -2.38 4.33 17.23
C PRO A 191 -2.80 5.05 18.52
N ALA A 192 -2.33 4.54 19.67
CA ALA A 192 -2.63 5.14 20.97
C ALA A 192 -2.02 6.54 21.11
N LEU A 193 -0.77 6.74 20.62
CA LEU A 193 -0.12 8.06 20.64
C LEU A 193 -0.94 9.08 19.83
N TYR A 194 -1.29 8.76 18.59
CA TYR A 194 -2.08 9.65 17.75
C TYR A 194 -3.44 9.97 18.36
N ALA A 195 -4.12 8.98 18.91
CA ALA A 195 -5.41 9.20 19.53
C ALA A 195 -5.31 10.09 20.80
N VAL A 196 -4.29 9.89 21.64
CA VAL A 196 -4.03 10.76 22.80
C VAL A 196 -3.73 12.19 22.37
N GLU A 197 -2.91 12.38 21.33
CA GLU A 197 -2.55 13.71 20.81
C GLU A 197 -3.77 14.40 20.20
N ALA A 198 -4.54 13.73 19.34
CA ALA A 198 -5.74 14.28 18.74
C ALA A 198 -6.83 14.64 19.75
N LEU A 199 -7.05 13.80 20.77
CA LEU A 199 -8.00 14.08 21.84
C LEU A 199 -7.56 15.27 22.71
N ARG A 200 -6.25 15.40 22.96
CA ARG A 200 -5.69 16.52 23.72
C ARG A 200 -5.91 17.86 23.03
N THR A 201 -5.88 17.94 21.70
CA THR A 201 -6.18 19.18 20.96
C THR A 201 -7.62 19.66 21.17
N LEU A 202 -8.53 18.74 21.53
CA LEU A 202 -9.92 19.05 21.91
C LEU A 202 -10.10 19.27 23.44
N GLY A 203 -9.02 19.31 24.23
CA GLY A 203 -9.09 19.40 25.68
C GLY A 203 -9.51 18.11 26.38
N VAL A 204 -9.58 16.96 25.64
CA VAL A 204 -9.95 15.68 26.22
C VAL A 204 -8.68 14.92 26.64
N HIS A 205 -8.52 14.72 27.94
CA HIS A 205 -7.38 14.01 28.51
C HIS A 205 -7.71 12.54 28.73
N VAL A 206 -7.05 11.67 27.96
CA VAL A 206 -7.22 10.21 28.04
C VAL A 206 -5.91 9.55 28.45
N ARG A 207 -6.00 8.55 29.32
CA ARG A 207 -4.88 7.68 29.67
C ARG A 207 -4.86 6.50 28.70
N PRO A 208 -3.73 6.16 28.07
CA PRO A 208 -3.63 5.00 27.17
C PRO A 208 -3.88 3.70 27.95
N ALA A 209 -4.07 2.60 27.20
CA ALA A 209 -4.31 1.28 27.75
C ALA A 209 -3.33 0.93 28.89
N ARG A 210 -3.78 0.17 29.89
CA ARG A 210 -2.95 -0.23 31.04
C ARG A 210 -1.69 -0.94 30.58
N ALA A 211 -1.80 -1.84 29.58
CA ALA A 211 -0.66 -2.53 29.02
C ALA A 211 0.45 -1.60 28.52
N LEU A 212 0.11 -0.44 27.94
CA LEU A 212 1.08 0.57 27.49
C LEU A 212 1.64 1.40 28.65
N ARG A 213 0.85 1.61 29.71
CA ARG A 213 1.30 2.33 30.92
C ARG A 213 2.28 1.50 31.74
N ASP A 214 2.10 0.19 31.74
CA ASP A 214 2.92 -0.75 32.52
C ASP A 214 4.07 -1.37 31.70
N ALA A 215 4.29 -0.89 30.46
CA ALA A 215 5.23 -1.45 29.49
C ALA A 215 6.71 -1.00 29.66
N ASP A 216 7.13 -0.64 30.87
CA ASP A 216 8.54 -0.23 31.13
C ASP A 216 9.55 -1.32 30.74
N GLY A 217 9.16 -2.58 30.83
CA GLY A 217 9.96 -3.71 30.38
C GLY A 217 10.28 -3.67 28.88
N LEU A 218 9.33 -3.23 28.04
CA LEU A 218 9.51 -3.14 26.59
C LEU A 218 10.49 -2.03 26.19
N LEU A 219 10.56 -0.93 26.94
CA LEU A 219 11.53 0.15 26.70
C LEU A 219 12.97 -0.26 27.09
N LYS A 220 13.11 -1.25 27.95
CA LYS A 220 14.40 -1.81 28.40
C LYS A 220 14.77 -3.10 27.68
N ALA A 221 13.86 -3.69 26.91
CA ALA A 221 14.07 -4.91 26.16
C ALA A 221 14.96 -4.68 24.94
N ASP A 222 15.47 -5.77 24.35
CA ASP A 222 16.26 -5.75 23.13
C ASP A 222 15.55 -5.04 21.98
N CYS A 223 16.31 -4.53 21.01
CA CYS A 223 15.77 -3.76 19.88
C CYS A 223 14.79 -4.56 19.01
N THR A 224 14.90 -5.89 19.03
CA THR A 224 14.00 -6.79 18.29
C THR A 224 12.65 -7.03 18.97
N ALA A 225 12.50 -6.63 20.24
CA ALA A 225 11.25 -6.86 20.98
C ALA A 225 10.10 -5.92 20.54
N LEU A 226 10.42 -4.82 19.89
CA LEU A 226 9.44 -3.83 19.43
C LEU A 226 10.03 -3.06 18.26
N ASP A 227 9.24 -2.90 17.19
CA ASP A 227 9.64 -2.09 16.03
C ASP A 227 10.05 -0.67 16.43
N PRO A 228 11.01 -0.04 15.72
CA PRO A 228 11.47 1.30 16.06
C PRO A 228 10.35 2.34 16.17
N ILE A 229 9.36 2.32 15.26
CA ILE A 229 8.24 3.25 15.29
C ILE A 229 7.35 3.05 16.52
N GLN A 230 7.07 1.80 16.88
CA GLN A 230 6.28 1.46 18.06
C GLN A 230 7.04 1.80 19.34
N ARG A 231 8.35 1.56 19.38
CA ARG A 231 9.22 1.92 20.51
C ARG A 231 9.27 3.43 20.71
N ALA A 232 9.38 4.19 19.63
CA ALA A 232 9.37 5.65 19.68
C ALA A 232 8.03 6.18 20.22
N ALA A 233 6.91 5.65 19.72
CA ALA A 233 5.58 6.00 20.19
C ALA A 233 5.37 5.66 21.69
N LEU A 234 5.84 4.49 22.12
CA LEU A 234 5.77 4.11 23.54
C LEU A 234 6.60 5.04 24.43
N ALA A 235 7.80 5.40 24.01
CA ALA A 235 8.65 6.35 24.73
C ALA A 235 7.96 7.72 24.85
N LEU A 236 7.30 8.20 23.79
CA LEU A 236 6.52 9.45 23.78
C LEU A 236 5.29 9.39 24.70
N LEU A 237 4.54 8.30 24.68
CA LEU A 237 3.40 8.08 25.58
C LEU A 237 3.82 8.07 27.05
N ARG A 238 4.98 7.49 27.34
CA ARG A 238 5.54 7.39 28.68
C ARG A 238 6.34 8.62 29.10
N GLN A 239 6.68 9.52 28.16
CA GLN A 239 7.61 10.64 28.38
C GLN A 239 8.94 10.16 28.97
N GLN A 240 9.41 8.98 28.52
CA GLN A 240 10.62 8.31 29.02
C GLN A 240 11.50 7.86 27.85
N SER A 241 12.81 8.11 27.98
CA SER A 241 13.82 7.62 27.04
C SER A 241 14.94 6.96 27.85
N THR A 242 14.94 5.63 27.89
CA THR A 242 16.00 4.85 28.56
C THR A 242 17.27 4.81 27.68
N PRO A 243 18.46 4.48 28.21
CA PRO A 243 19.64 4.24 27.40
C PRO A 243 19.37 3.20 26.29
N GLN A 244 18.76 2.06 26.64
CA GLN A 244 18.37 1.03 25.67
C GLN A 244 17.43 1.56 24.58
N THR A 245 16.43 2.38 24.95
CA THR A 245 15.55 3.03 23.98
C THR A 245 16.34 3.90 22.99
N ARG A 246 17.35 4.63 23.47
CA ARG A 246 18.21 5.48 22.62
C ARG A 246 19.03 4.66 21.65
N ASP A 247 19.67 3.60 22.14
CA ASP A 247 20.48 2.71 21.31
C ASP A 247 19.64 2.08 20.20
N CYS A 248 18.40 1.65 20.50
CA CYS A 248 17.48 1.08 19.52
C CYS A 248 16.91 2.11 18.54
N LEU A 249 16.71 3.38 18.94
CA LEU A 249 16.13 4.39 18.08
C LEU A 249 17.14 5.19 17.25
N THR A 250 18.44 5.18 17.62
CA THR A 250 19.48 5.89 16.85
C THR A 250 19.55 5.42 15.39
N PRO A 251 19.53 4.11 15.09
CA PRO A 251 19.46 3.64 13.70
C PRO A 251 18.20 4.09 12.95
N ALA A 252 17.08 4.24 13.66
CA ALA A 252 15.81 4.66 13.07
C ALA A 252 15.82 6.10 12.54
N LEU A 253 16.78 6.93 12.94
CA LEU A 253 17.02 8.26 12.35
C LEU A 253 17.47 8.16 10.87
N HIS A 254 17.91 7.01 10.42
CA HIS A 254 18.29 6.71 9.04
C HIS A 254 17.26 5.86 8.30
N SER A 255 16.06 5.66 8.88
CA SER A 255 14.96 4.97 8.20
C SER A 255 14.59 5.68 6.90
N SER A 256 14.23 4.92 5.89
CA SER A 256 13.64 5.48 4.66
C SER A 256 12.24 6.07 4.91
N ASP A 257 11.52 5.57 5.93
CA ASP A 257 10.21 6.09 6.31
C ASP A 257 10.31 7.38 7.15
N PRO A 258 9.78 8.52 6.66
CA PRO A 258 9.88 9.80 7.33
C PRO A 258 9.08 9.86 8.65
N GLN A 259 7.99 9.11 8.79
CA GLN A 259 7.22 9.03 10.02
C GLN A 259 8.03 8.36 11.14
N THR A 260 8.71 7.26 10.80
CA THR A 260 9.61 6.55 11.73
C THR A 260 10.75 7.46 12.19
N ARG A 261 11.40 8.20 11.27
CA ARG A 261 12.45 9.17 11.62
C ARG A 261 11.94 10.27 12.55
N TRP A 262 10.78 10.85 12.22
CA TRP A 262 10.16 11.90 13.03
C TRP A 262 9.85 11.42 14.44
N LEU A 263 9.19 10.27 14.60
CA LEU A 263 8.86 9.73 15.93
C LEU A 263 10.12 9.35 16.71
N ALA A 264 11.12 8.74 16.06
CA ALA A 264 12.39 8.43 16.70
C ALA A 264 13.09 9.70 17.19
N ARG A 265 13.14 10.76 16.36
CA ARG A 265 13.73 12.04 16.73
C ARG A 265 13.01 12.68 17.90
N ARG A 266 11.68 12.70 17.91
CA ARG A 266 10.86 13.19 19.05
C ARG A 266 11.17 12.40 20.32
N ALA A 267 11.21 11.07 20.25
CA ALA A 267 11.48 10.22 21.41
C ALA A 267 12.90 10.42 21.96
N LEU A 268 13.88 10.60 21.07
CA LEU A 268 15.27 10.90 21.46
C LEU A 268 15.44 12.29 22.04
N SER A 269 14.56 13.25 21.71
CA SER A 269 14.55 14.61 22.27
C SER A 269 13.92 14.71 23.67
N ILE A 270 13.26 13.65 24.16
CA ILE A 270 12.76 13.60 25.54
C ILE A 270 13.95 13.80 26.48
N LYS A 271 13.87 14.80 27.35
CA LYS A 271 14.95 15.22 28.25
C LYS A 271 15.44 14.06 29.12
N ALA A 272 16.57 13.53 28.77
CA ALA A 272 17.35 12.71 29.66
C ALA A 272 18.42 13.61 30.28
N GLY A 273 18.22 14.14 31.45
CA GLY A 273 19.21 14.80 32.25
C GLY A 273 20.16 15.82 31.54
N ARG A 274 21.15 16.34 32.26
CA ARG A 274 22.23 17.15 31.68
C ARG A 274 23.06 16.28 30.73
N GLY A 275 22.98 16.56 29.40
CA GLY A 275 23.79 15.88 28.38
C GLY A 275 22.99 15.18 27.27
N ALA A 276 21.82 15.72 26.87
CA ALA A 276 21.13 15.19 25.69
C ALA A 276 22.09 15.19 24.48
N PRO A 277 22.27 14.04 23.79
CA PRO A 277 23.13 13.98 22.61
C PRO A 277 22.60 14.91 21.52
N SER A 278 23.52 15.56 20.80
CA SER A 278 23.19 16.27 19.59
C SER A 278 22.63 15.29 18.58
N LEU A 279 21.39 15.51 18.11
CA LEU A 279 20.81 14.69 17.07
C LEU A 279 21.44 15.04 15.72
N PRO A 280 21.69 14.06 14.83
CA PRO A 280 22.14 14.34 13.48
C PRO A 280 21.14 15.24 12.72
N PRO A 281 21.54 15.95 11.67
CA PRO A 281 20.60 16.73 10.86
C PRO A 281 19.49 15.83 10.29
N PRO A 282 18.29 16.37 10.03
CA PRO A 282 17.22 15.62 9.40
C PRO A 282 17.64 15.09 8.02
N MET A 283 17.21 13.88 7.68
CA MET A 283 17.58 13.26 6.39
C MET A 283 16.72 13.71 5.21
N GLY A 284 15.60 14.37 5.43
CA GLY A 284 14.70 14.80 4.36
C GLY A 284 15.32 15.94 3.54
N HIS A 285 15.33 15.83 2.22
CA HIS A 285 15.69 16.95 1.35
C HIS A 285 14.50 17.90 1.20
N ILE A 286 14.54 19.01 1.92
CA ILE A 286 13.52 20.07 1.81
C ILE A 286 13.92 21.00 0.67
N ARG A 287 13.03 21.15 -0.30
CA ARG A 287 13.21 22.00 -1.48
C ARG A 287 13.03 23.48 -1.13
N ALA A 288 13.43 24.36 -2.03
CA ALA A 288 13.24 25.80 -1.87
C ALA A 288 11.77 26.25 -1.80
N ASP A 289 10.82 25.41 -2.25
CA ASP A 289 9.37 25.62 -2.12
C ASP A 289 8.78 25.04 -0.82
N GLY A 290 9.63 24.52 0.06
CA GLY A 290 9.25 23.93 1.35
C GLY A 290 8.68 22.51 1.27
N LEU A 291 8.54 21.94 0.07
CA LEU A 291 8.11 20.56 -0.10
C LEU A 291 9.30 19.60 0.13
N VAL A 292 8.99 18.37 0.52
CA VAL A 292 10.01 17.34 0.72
C VAL A 292 9.97 16.36 -0.44
N ALA A 293 11.13 16.16 -1.06
CA ALA A 293 11.30 15.19 -2.11
C ALA A 293 11.08 13.77 -1.57
N LYS A 294 10.52 12.90 -2.42
CA LYS A 294 10.48 11.46 -2.14
C LYS A 294 11.89 11.00 -1.76
N SER A 295 12.00 10.15 -0.75
CA SER A 295 13.30 9.62 -0.35
C SER A 295 14.03 9.02 -1.56
N PRO A 296 15.34 9.28 -1.74
CA PRO A 296 16.13 8.63 -2.78
C PRO A 296 16.13 7.10 -2.67
N ALA A 297 15.82 6.56 -1.50
CA ALA A 297 15.67 5.13 -1.26
C ALA A 297 14.19 4.74 -1.22
N GLN A 298 13.49 4.77 -2.35
CA GLN A 298 12.18 4.11 -2.41
C GLN A 298 12.37 2.61 -2.17
N LEU A 299 11.65 2.10 -1.18
CA LEU A 299 11.64 0.68 -0.90
C LEU A 299 10.73 -0.06 -1.88
N GLY A 300 11.15 -1.23 -2.29
CA GLY A 300 10.28 -2.21 -2.92
C GLY A 300 9.36 -2.86 -1.89
N THR A 301 8.27 -3.44 -2.36
CA THR A 301 7.28 -4.16 -1.54
C THR A 301 7.11 -5.59 -2.03
N LEU A 302 6.69 -6.50 -1.16
CA LEU A 302 6.36 -7.87 -1.57
C LEU A 302 5.16 -7.91 -2.52
N THR A 303 4.20 -6.98 -2.40
CA THR A 303 3.08 -6.87 -3.34
C THR A 303 3.56 -6.55 -4.75
N ALA A 304 4.35 -5.49 -4.94
CA ALA A 304 4.89 -5.13 -6.25
C ALA A 304 5.87 -6.21 -6.78
N THR A 305 6.58 -6.88 -5.89
CA THR A 305 7.44 -8.02 -6.24
C THR A 305 6.62 -9.22 -6.74
N TYR A 306 5.47 -9.48 -6.14
CA TYR A 306 4.55 -10.50 -6.62
C TYR A 306 3.94 -10.15 -7.98
N ASP A 307 3.57 -8.88 -8.22
CA ASP A 307 3.10 -8.43 -9.54
C ASP A 307 4.20 -8.61 -10.61
N ALA A 308 5.45 -8.25 -10.30
CA ALA A 308 6.58 -8.49 -11.19
C ALA A 308 6.84 -9.99 -11.43
N ALA A 309 6.70 -10.84 -10.41
CA ALA A 309 6.78 -12.29 -10.56
C ALA A 309 5.70 -12.83 -11.50
N ARG A 310 4.47 -12.31 -11.40
CA ARG A 310 3.38 -12.65 -12.31
C ARG A 310 3.67 -12.20 -13.75
N ALA A 311 4.27 -11.02 -13.94
CA ALA A 311 4.70 -10.57 -15.28
C ALA A 311 5.77 -11.48 -15.88
N LEU A 312 6.80 -11.83 -15.09
CA LEU A 312 7.88 -12.74 -15.51
C LEU A 312 7.39 -14.14 -15.91
N THR A 313 6.25 -14.57 -15.40
CA THR A 313 5.68 -15.90 -15.62
C THR A 313 4.41 -15.89 -16.48
N ALA A 314 4.06 -14.76 -17.09
CA ALA A 314 2.82 -14.59 -17.86
C ALA A 314 2.85 -15.25 -19.26
N GLY A 315 3.93 -15.81 -19.70
CA GLY A 315 4.04 -16.46 -21.02
C GLY A 315 4.54 -17.89 -20.91
N ALA A 316 4.55 -18.58 -22.04
CA ALA A 316 5.08 -19.96 -22.15
C ALA A 316 6.59 -20.05 -21.85
N GLN A 317 7.32 -18.95 -21.92
CA GLN A 317 8.73 -18.85 -21.55
C GLN A 317 8.85 -18.07 -20.25
N HIS A 318 9.18 -18.77 -19.16
CA HIS A 318 9.51 -18.12 -17.90
C HIS A 318 10.78 -17.29 -18.07
N GLY A 319 10.66 -15.98 -17.83
CA GLY A 319 11.82 -15.09 -17.79
C GLY A 319 12.79 -15.48 -16.68
N ARG A 320 14.09 -15.23 -16.91
CA ARG A 320 15.10 -15.44 -15.86
C ARG A 320 14.80 -14.49 -14.70
N VAL A 321 14.75 -15.02 -13.47
CA VAL A 321 14.60 -14.19 -12.26
C VAL A 321 15.91 -13.45 -12.00
N PRO A 322 15.90 -12.11 -11.78
CA PRO A 322 17.11 -11.36 -11.45
C PRO A 322 17.80 -11.89 -10.19
N ASP A 323 19.13 -11.99 -10.23
CA ASP A 323 19.92 -12.56 -9.12
C ASP A 323 19.77 -11.73 -7.82
N TRP A 324 19.64 -10.40 -7.93
CA TRP A 324 19.41 -9.53 -6.78
C TRP A 324 18.08 -9.85 -6.08
N LEU A 325 17.02 -10.09 -6.86
CA LEU A 325 15.70 -10.44 -6.35
C LEU A 325 15.71 -11.82 -5.68
N THR A 326 16.34 -12.80 -6.34
CA THR A 326 16.50 -14.17 -5.78
C THR A 326 17.21 -14.13 -4.42
N ARG A 327 18.28 -13.35 -4.29
CA ARG A 327 19.01 -13.22 -3.01
C ARG A 327 18.11 -12.61 -1.93
N GLN A 328 17.40 -11.53 -2.25
CA GLN A 328 16.54 -10.84 -1.29
C GLN A 328 15.38 -11.72 -0.81
N LEU A 329 14.72 -12.44 -1.72
CA LEU A 329 13.65 -13.37 -1.35
C LEU A 329 14.15 -14.48 -0.41
N LYS A 330 15.35 -15.02 -0.63
CA LYS A 330 15.97 -15.99 0.27
C LYS A 330 16.34 -15.38 1.63
N GLN A 331 16.81 -14.14 1.65
CA GLN A 331 17.11 -13.42 2.90
C GLN A 331 15.83 -13.23 3.74
N LEU A 332 14.74 -12.75 3.13
CA LEU A 332 13.43 -12.64 3.79
C LEU A 332 12.89 -14.00 4.25
N GLY A 333 13.15 -15.05 3.48
CA GLY A 333 12.78 -16.42 3.86
C GLY A 333 13.48 -16.94 5.14
N SER A 334 14.55 -16.29 5.56
CA SER A 334 15.28 -16.60 6.80
C SER A 334 14.93 -15.62 7.93
N ASP A 335 14.20 -14.54 7.67
CA ASP A 335 13.87 -13.50 8.64
C ASP A 335 12.72 -13.94 9.55
N ARG A 336 13.03 -14.22 10.82
CA ARG A 336 12.06 -14.65 11.83
C ARG A 336 11.08 -13.56 12.24
N ALA A 337 11.39 -12.29 11.97
CA ALA A 337 10.55 -11.15 12.32
C ALA A 337 9.53 -10.82 11.24
N LEU A 338 9.53 -11.55 10.10
CA LEU A 338 8.61 -11.28 8.98
C LEU A 338 7.15 -11.48 9.44
N GLU A 339 6.32 -10.47 9.15
CA GLU A 339 4.90 -10.45 9.51
C GLU A 339 4.10 -11.54 8.75
N PRO A 340 2.95 -12.01 9.29
CA PRO A 340 2.14 -13.05 8.65
C PRO A 340 1.70 -12.72 7.22
N SER A 341 1.26 -11.49 6.97
CA SER A 341 0.88 -11.03 5.62
C SER A 341 2.05 -11.08 4.65
N ASP A 342 3.23 -10.68 5.09
CA ASP A 342 4.45 -10.67 4.28
C ASP A 342 4.97 -12.08 4.04
N ARG A 343 4.82 -12.99 5.00
CA ARG A 343 5.13 -14.42 4.79
C ARG A 343 4.26 -15.05 3.69
N ILE A 344 2.97 -14.70 3.66
CA ILE A 344 2.05 -15.17 2.63
C ILE A 344 2.48 -14.64 1.26
N LEU A 345 2.74 -13.33 1.13
CA LEU A 345 3.20 -12.73 -0.11
C LEU A 345 4.56 -13.28 -0.56
N LEU A 346 5.48 -13.50 0.37
CA LEU A 346 6.77 -14.16 0.09
C LEU A 346 6.57 -15.58 -0.45
N ALA A 347 5.70 -16.36 0.19
CA ALA A 347 5.39 -17.73 -0.23
C ALA A 347 4.79 -17.75 -1.64
N MET A 348 3.81 -16.87 -1.93
CA MET A 348 3.19 -16.72 -3.25
C MET A 348 4.23 -16.34 -4.31
N THR A 349 5.09 -15.37 -4.01
CA THR A 349 6.14 -14.90 -4.93
C THR A 349 7.13 -16.03 -5.25
N CYS A 350 7.61 -16.72 -4.22
CA CYS A 350 8.56 -17.81 -4.39
C CYS A 350 7.95 -19.02 -5.12
N HIS A 351 6.68 -19.35 -4.82
CA HIS A 351 5.94 -20.38 -5.55
C HIS A 351 5.84 -20.04 -7.03
N ARG A 352 5.39 -18.83 -7.37
CA ARG A 352 5.26 -18.34 -8.75
C ARG A 352 6.57 -18.39 -9.52
N LEU A 353 7.68 -18.01 -8.89
CA LEU A 353 9.02 -18.01 -9.48
C LEU A 353 9.74 -19.36 -9.41
N SER A 354 9.09 -20.40 -8.88
CA SER A 354 9.68 -21.74 -8.65
C SER A 354 10.97 -21.69 -7.82
N LEU A 355 11.03 -20.79 -6.81
CA LEU A 355 12.18 -20.60 -5.93
C LEU A 355 11.99 -21.26 -4.56
N THR A 356 13.03 -21.86 -4.04
CA THR A 356 13.10 -22.26 -2.63
C THR A 356 13.63 -21.07 -1.81
N CYS A 357 12.74 -20.39 -1.07
CA CYS A 357 13.10 -19.17 -0.34
C CYS A 357 13.38 -19.37 1.15
N GLY A 358 13.06 -20.51 1.72
CA GLY A 358 13.38 -20.85 3.12
C GLY A 358 12.18 -20.90 4.07
N PRO A 359 12.42 -21.03 5.39
CA PRO A 359 11.40 -21.45 6.36
C PRO A 359 10.23 -20.47 6.52
N GLN A 360 10.40 -19.16 6.29
CA GLN A 360 9.28 -18.22 6.37
C GLN A 360 8.31 -18.38 5.19
N ALA A 361 8.82 -18.69 3.98
CA ALA A 361 7.97 -18.99 2.83
C ALA A 361 7.18 -20.30 3.05
N GLU A 362 7.82 -21.34 3.61
CA GLU A 362 7.14 -22.60 3.97
C GLU A 362 6.05 -22.38 5.02
N LYS A 363 6.32 -21.54 6.02
CA LYS A 363 5.33 -21.14 7.03
C LYS A 363 4.18 -20.38 6.39
N GLY A 364 4.46 -19.43 5.48
CA GLY A 364 3.46 -18.69 4.72
C GLY A 364 2.55 -19.61 3.91
N THR A 365 3.10 -20.62 3.23
CA THR A 365 2.30 -21.64 2.52
C THR A 365 1.32 -22.37 3.44
N LYS A 366 1.75 -22.73 4.65
CA LYS A 366 0.87 -23.35 5.65
C LYS A 366 -0.21 -22.38 6.16
N GLU A 367 0.16 -21.12 6.34
CA GLU A 367 -0.77 -20.05 6.74
C GLU A 367 -1.86 -19.82 5.70
N VAL A 368 -1.55 -19.89 4.39
CA VAL A 368 -2.54 -19.80 3.30
C VAL A 368 -3.60 -20.90 3.41
N ALA A 369 -3.22 -22.13 3.71
CA ALA A 369 -4.18 -23.22 3.90
C ALA A 369 -5.14 -22.97 5.06
N GLY A 370 -4.70 -22.27 6.09
CA GLY A 370 -5.47 -21.88 7.27
C GLY A 370 -6.25 -20.57 7.16
N LEU A 371 -6.09 -19.80 6.06
CA LEU A 371 -6.76 -18.51 5.91
C LEU A 371 -8.29 -18.66 6.02
N PRO A 372 -8.93 -17.84 6.85
CA PRO A 372 -10.39 -17.82 6.93
C PRO A 372 -10.97 -17.19 5.66
N VAL A 373 -11.72 -17.99 4.91
CA VAL A 373 -12.46 -17.52 3.74
C VAL A 373 -13.93 -17.36 4.12
N PRO A 374 -14.49 -16.15 4.07
CA PRO A 374 -15.92 -15.96 4.30
C PRO A 374 -16.75 -16.82 3.34
N ARG A 375 -17.73 -17.56 3.86
CA ARG A 375 -18.64 -18.39 3.03
C ARG A 375 -19.60 -17.56 2.18
N ARG A 376 -19.81 -16.30 2.53
CA ARG A 376 -20.67 -15.36 1.83
C ARG A 376 -19.85 -14.15 1.44
N LEU A 377 -19.77 -13.88 0.15
CA LEU A 377 -19.13 -12.68 -0.36
C LEU A 377 -20.13 -11.52 -0.29
N THR A 378 -19.74 -10.47 0.43
CA THR A 378 -20.53 -9.23 0.59
C THR A 378 -19.68 -8.03 0.19
N GLN A 379 -20.31 -6.88 0.01
CA GLN A 379 -19.60 -5.65 -0.30
C GLN A 379 -18.57 -5.27 0.80
N GLU A 380 -18.84 -5.62 2.04
CA GLU A 380 -18.01 -5.30 3.20
C GLU A 380 -16.74 -6.17 3.30
N ASN A 381 -16.83 -7.45 2.89
CA ASN A 381 -15.71 -8.38 3.04
C ASN A 381 -14.92 -8.68 1.75
N GLN A 382 -15.20 -7.97 0.66
CA GLN A 382 -14.60 -8.20 -0.67
C GLN A 382 -13.08 -8.20 -0.64
N ARG A 383 -12.45 -7.22 0.04
CA ARG A 383 -10.98 -7.12 0.10
C ARG A 383 -10.36 -8.34 0.77
N ARG A 384 -10.87 -8.68 1.95
CA ARG A 384 -10.38 -9.83 2.73
C ARG A 384 -10.62 -11.14 2.00
N TRP A 385 -11.81 -11.29 1.41
CA TRP A 385 -12.13 -12.46 0.62
C TRP A 385 -11.19 -12.58 -0.58
N TYR A 386 -11.01 -11.50 -1.35
CA TYR A 386 -10.14 -11.47 -2.52
C TYR A 386 -8.69 -11.83 -2.18
N ALA A 387 -8.11 -11.22 -1.16
CA ALA A 387 -6.74 -11.51 -0.75
C ALA A 387 -6.56 -12.98 -0.35
N ALA A 388 -7.51 -13.55 0.39
CA ALA A 388 -7.48 -14.95 0.78
C ALA A 388 -7.66 -15.90 -0.43
N MET A 389 -8.52 -15.55 -1.39
CA MET A 389 -8.78 -16.39 -2.57
C MET A 389 -7.62 -16.37 -3.54
N VAL A 390 -7.02 -15.20 -3.81
CA VAL A 390 -5.82 -15.09 -4.67
C VAL A 390 -4.67 -15.91 -4.08
N ALA A 391 -4.44 -15.81 -2.76
CA ALA A 391 -3.40 -16.61 -2.11
C ALA A 391 -3.69 -18.11 -2.21
N ARG A 392 -4.95 -18.52 -2.03
CA ARG A 392 -5.34 -19.93 -2.16
C ARG A 392 -5.22 -20.46 -3.59
N ALA A 393 -5.68 -19.67 -4.58
CA ALA A 393 -5.59 -20.02 -6.00
C ALA A 393 -4.13 -20.19 -6.45
N GLU A 394 -3.21 -19.36 -5.95
CA GLU A 394 -1.78 -19.46 -6.22
C GLU A 394 -1.20 -20.84 -5.86
N PHE A 395 -1.74 -21.49 -4.82
CA PHE A 395 -1.33 -22.83 -4.39
C PHE A 395 -2.30 -23.94 -4.83
N GLY A 396 -3.19 -23.68 -5.78
CA GLY A 396 -4.16 -24.67 -6.28
C GLY A 396 -5.17 -25.14 -5.22
N LEU A 397 -5.41 -24.36 -4.17
CA LEU A 397 -6.37 -24.72 -3.14
C LEU A 397 -7.81 -24.40 -3.60
N PRO A 398 -8.75 -25.36 -3.45
CA PRO A 398 -10.09 -25.24 -4.02
C PRO A 398 -10.91 -24.10 -3.40
N CYS A 399 -11.87 -23.61 -4.19
CA CYS A 399 -12.92 -22.73 -3.71
C CYS A 399 -13.71 -23.39 -2.57
N ARG A 400 -13.92 -22.66 -1.49
CA ARG A 400 -14.78 -23.09 -0.38
C ARG A 400 -16.17 -22.47 -0.54
N HIS A 401 -16.87 -22.75 -1.64
CA HIS A 401 -18.24 -22.31 -1.92
C HIS A 401 -18.60 -20.94 -1.32
N ALA A 402 -18.27 -19.88 -2.04
CA ALA A 402 -18.71 -18.54 -1.69
C ALA A 402 -20.09 -18.31 -2.31
N SER A 403 -21.17 -18.21 -1.50
CA SER A 403 -22.39 -17.65 -2.05
C SER A 403 -22.17 -16.16 -2.31
N ILE A 404 -22.41 -15.71 -3.55
CA ILE A 404 -22.38 -14.30 -3.94
C ILE A 404 -23.64 -13.64 -3.41
N GLY A 405 -23.65 -13.22 -2.17
CA GLY A 405 -24.89 -12.73 -1.54
C GLY A 405 -25.23 -11.35 -2.00
N LEU A 406 -25.37 -10.44 -2.37
CA LEU A 406 -25.75 -9.04 -2.62
C LEU A 406 -24.78 -8.23 -3.51
N LEU A 407 -23.83 -8.87 -4.18
CA LEU A 407 -23.14 -8.22 -5.28
C LEU A 407 -24.16 -8.10 -6.42
N ARG A 408 -24.74 -6.93 -6.60
CA ARG A 408 -25.73 -6.68 -7.64
C ARG A 408 -25.03 -6.75 -9.00
N GLY A 409 -25.20 -7.87 -9.69
CA GLY A 409 -25.09 -7.90 -11.14
C GLY A 409 -26.26 -7.10 -11.71
N GLY A 410 -26.03 -6.25 -12.66
CA GLY A 410 -27.07 -5.41 -13.30
C GLY A 410 -26.54 -4.10 -13.82
N GLU A 411 -25.29 -3.79 -13.59
CA GLU A 411 -24.62 -2.64 -14.20
C GLU A 411 -24.06 -3.05 -15.58
N SER A 412 -24.08 -2.14 -16.52
CA SER A 412 -23.53 -2.33 -17.88
C SER A 412 -21.99 -2.45 -17.91
N ALA A 413 -21.34 -2.29 -16.75
CA ALA A 413 -19.90 -2.45 -16.56
C ALA A 413 -19.62 -2.86 -15.10
N LEU A 414 -18.60 -3.68 -14.89
CA LEU A 414 -18.14 -4.08 -13.57
C LEU A 414 -16.99 -3.16 -13.12
N SER A 415 -16.97 -2.85 -11.82
CA SER A 415 -15.81 -2.16 -11.22
C SER A 415 -14.56 -3.05 -11.29
N THR A 416 -13.37 -2.44 -11.33
CA THR A 416 -12.07 -3.14 -11.31
C THR A 416 -12.00 -4.21 -10.21
N ARG A 417 -12.55 -3.90 -9.03
CA ARG A 417 -12.62 -4.86 -7.93
C ARG A 417 -13.46 -6.09 -8.26
N LEU A 418 -14.64 -5.90 -8.84
CA LEU A 418 -15.51 -7.02 -9.23
C LEU A 418 -14.90 -7.85 -10.36
N LEU A 419 -14.22 -7.24 -11.32
CA LEU A 419 -13.46 -7.96 -12.35
C LEU A 419 -12.41 -8.89 -11.73
N ARG A 420 -11.64 -8.40 -10.77
CA ARG A 420 -10.64 -9.20 -10.03
C ARG A 420 -11.28 -10.31 -9.20
N ILE A 421 -12.46 -10.09 -8.65
CA ILE A 421 -13.22 -11.13 -7.94
C ILE A 421 -13.68 -12.22 -8.89
N VAL A 422 -14.13 -11.88 -10.10
CA VAL A 422 -14.51 -12.85 -11.14
C VAL A 422 -13.33 -13.78 -11.46
N VAL A 423 -12.16 -13.21 -11.70
CA VAL A 423 -10.94 -14.00 -11.95
C VAL A 423 -10.60 -14.91 -10.75
N ALA A 424 -10.62 -14.36 -9.53
CA ALA A 424 -10.30 -15.14 -8.32
C ALA A 424 -11.32 -16.27 -8.05
N LEU A 425 -12.58 -16.09 -8.42
CA LEU A 425 -13.60 -17.14 -8.34
C LEU A 425 -13.30 -18.28 -9.31
N ALA A 426 -13.01 -17.96 -10.56
CA ALA A 426 -12.69 -18.95 -11.59
C ALA A 426 -11.40 -19.70 -11.25
N ASP A 427 -10.33 -19.00 -10.91
CA ASP A 427 -9.02 -19.58 -10.53
C ASP A 427 -9.15 -20.55 -9.35
N ALA A 428 -10.09 -20.29 -8.45
CA ALA A 428 -10.36 -21.15 -7.30
C ALA A 428 -11.37 -22.28 -7.59
N GLY A 429 -11.83 -22.43 -8.85
CA GLY A 429 -12.78 -23.47 -9.25
C GLY A 429 -14.25 -23.15 -8.96
N CYS A 430 -14.60 -21.87 -8.77
CA CYS A 430 -15.96 -21.37 -8.63
C CYS A 430 -16.47 -20.71 -9.94
N ALA A 431 -16.31 -21.37 -11.08
CA ALA A 431 -16.64 -20.81 -12.40
C ALA A 431 -18.11 -20.37 -12.52
N ALA A 432 -19.05 -21.16 -12.01
CA ALA A 432 -20.47 -20.83 -12.06
C ALA A 432 -20.82 -19.51 -11.31
N GLU A 433 -20.09 -19.16 -10.27
CA GLU A 433 -20.22 -17.88 -9.58
C GLU A 433 -19.63 -16.74 -10.39
N ALA A 434 -18.52 -16.97 -11.07
CA ALA A 434 -17.90 -16.01 -11.97
C ALA A 434 -18.83 -15.69 -13.16
N GLU A 435 -19.40 -16.70 -13.81
CA GLU A 435 -20.36 -16.55 -14.90
C GLU A 435 -21.60 -15.74 -14.48
N ARG A 436 -22.18 -16.02 -13.31
CA ARG A 436 -23.34 -15.27 -12.80
C ARG A 436 -23.05 -13.78 -12.56
N LEU A 437 -21.83 -13.42 -12.18
CA LEU A 437 -21.44 -12.01 -12.01
C LEU A 437 -21.31 -11.27 -13.33
N THR A 438 -21.04 -11.99 -14.41
CA THR A 438 -20.74 -11.43 -15.74
C THR A 438 -21.86 -11.64 -16.77
N GLU A 439 -22.95 -12.32 -16.42
CA GLU A 439 -24.03 -12.75 -17.31
C GLU A 439 -24.60 -11.63 -18.21
N ASN A 440 -24.64 -10.40 -17.71
CA ASN A 440 -25.22 -9.26 -18.44
C ASN A 440 -24.18 -8.19 -18.80
N VAL A 441 -22.90 -8.50 -18.78
CA VAL A 441 -21.80 -7.55 -19.01
C VAL A 441 -20.97 -7.98 -20.20
N ASP A 442 -20.86 -7.12 -21.22
CA ASP A 442 -19.89 -7.27 -22.31
C ASP A 442 -18.51 -6.80 -21.83
N LEU A 443 -17.73 -7.78 -21.34
CA LEU A 443 -16.40 -7.51 -20.79
C LEU A 443 -15.39 -7.13 -21.87
N VAL A 444 -15.57 -7.60 -23.12
CA VAL A 444 -14.70 -7.21 -24.24
C VAL A 444 -14.93 -5.75 -24.63
N ALA A 445 -16.19 -5.33 -24.70
CA ALA A 445 -16.52 -3.93 -24.91
C ALA A 445 -16.02 -3.05 -23.75
N GLN A 446 -16.08 -3.54 -22.50
CA GLN A 446 -15.52 -2.86 -21.35
C GLN A 446 -13.99 -2.71 -21.48
N ALA A 447 -13.28 -3.76 -21.86
CA ALA A 447 -11.83 -3.71 -22.07
C ALA A 447 -11.43 -2.70 -23.18
N ARG A 448 -12.18 -2.65 -24.29
CA ARG A 448 -11.96 -1.65 -25.36
C ARG A 448 -12.15 -0.21 -24.86
N ARG A 449 -13.20 0.03 -24.06
CA ARG A 449 -13.42 1.37 -23.45
C ARG A 449 -12.27 1.75 -22.52
N SER A 450 -11.86 0.86 -21.61
CA SER A 450 -10.72 1.11 -20.71
C SER A 450 -9.45 1.45 -21.48
N LEU A 451 -9.11 0.70 -22.53
CA LEU A 451 -7.96 1.05 -23.40
C LEU A 451 -8.14 2.39 -24.08
N GLY A 452 -9.36 2.73 -24.54
CA GLY A 452 -9.68 4.04 -25.14
C GLY A 452 -9.51 5.20 -24.17
N GLU A 453 -9.88 5.00 -22.92
CA GLU A 453 -9.79 5.96 -21.80
C GLU A 453 -8.38 6.04 -21.18
N GLY A 454 -7.46 5.17 -21.59
CA GLY A 454 -6.10 5.15 -21.09
C GLY A 454 -5.92 4.35 -19.79
N ASP A 455 -6.82 3.44 -19.47
CA ASP A 455 -6.79 2.56 -18.29
C ASP A 455 -6.35 1.13 -18.69
N LEU A 456 -5.04 0.88 -18.61
CA LEU A 456 -4.46 -0.44 -18.92
C LEU A 456 -4.87 -1.51 -17.90
N LEU A 457 -4.95 -1.14 -16.62
CA LEU A 457 -5.30 -2.08 -15.56
C LEU A 457 -6.73 -2.56 -15.69
N GLY A 458 -7.68 -1.63 -15.89
CA GLY A 458 -9.08 -1.97 -16.12
C GLY A 458 -9.29 -2.82 -17.35
N ALA A 459 -8.55 -2.55 -18.43
CA ALA A 459 -8.60 -3.37 -19.64
C ALA A 459 -8.10 -4.80 -19.41
N SER A 460 -6.97 -4.95 -18.72
CA SER A 460 -6.42 -6.27 -18.38
C SER A 460 -7.35 -7.07 -17.47
N ASP A 461 -7.88 -6.42 -16.43
CA ASP A 461 -8.81 -7.06 -15.50
C ASP A 461 -10.11 -7.48 -16.23
N ALA A 462 -10.61 -6.68 -17.18
CA ALA A 462 -11.80 -7.02 -17.98
C ALA A 462 -11.56 -8.20 -18.93
N VAL A 463 -10.41 -8.25 -19.62
CA VAL A 463 -10.06 -9.40 -20.50
C VAL A 463 -9.88 -10.66 -19.67
N GLN A 464 -9.17 -10.59 -18.53
CA GLN A 464 -9.01 -11.75 -17.66
C GLN A 464 -10.35 -12.23 -17.13
N ALA A 465 -11.26 -11.32 -16.76
CA ALA A 465 -12.61 -11.69 -16.31
C ALA A 465 -13.45 -12.31 -17.45
N ALA A 466 -13.31 -11.83 -18.70
CA ALA A 466 -13.98 -12.41 -19.86
C ALA A 466 -13.55 -13.87 -20.07
N LEU A 467 -12.24 -14.11 -20.03
CA LEU A 467 -11.70 -15.47 -20.16
C LEU A 467 -12.09 -16.36 -18.97
N ALA A 468 -12.06 -15.83 -17.76
CA ALA A 468 -12.41 -16.55 -16.55
C ALA A 468 -13.90 -16.91 -16.47
N SER A 469 -14.79 -16.19 -17.18
CA SER A 469 -16.22 -16.45 -17.29
C SER A 469 -16.64 -17.06 -18.63
N ASP A 470 -15.70 -17.62 -19.37
CA ASP A 470 -15.91 -18.30 -20.68
C ASP A 470 -16.58 -17.40 -21.75
N GLN A 471 -16.41 -16.07 -21.66
CA GLN A 471 -16.85 -15.15 -22.70
C GLN A 471 -15.91 -15.20 -23.90
N SER A 472 -16.49 -15.31 -25.10
CA SER A 472 -15.71 -15.32 -26.34
C SER A 472 -15.07 -13.97 -26.60
N VAL A 473 -13.75 -13.93 -26.73
CA VAL A 473 -12.99 -12.75 -27.12
C VAL A 473 -12.71 -12.81 -28.63
N PRO A 474 -13.25 -11.86 -29.44
CA PRO A 474 -13.08 -11.88 -30.90
C PRO A 474 -11.61 -11.83 -31.32
N GLN A 475 -11.27 -12.56 -32.41
CA GLN A 475 -9.91 -12.56 -32.96
C GLN A 475 -9.44 -11.14 -33.34
N THR A 476 -10.36 -10.32 -33.87
CA THR A 476 -10.06 -8.91 -34.20
C THR A 476 -9.59 -8.10 -33.00
N PHE A 477 -10.07 -8.41 -31.80
CA PHE A 477 -9.58 -7.75 -30.58
C PHE A 477 -8.13 -8.16 -30.28
N TRP A 478 -7.81 -9.44 -30.43
CA TRP A 478 -6.44 -9.94 -30.24
C TRP A 478 -5.46 -9.36 -31.25
N ASP A 479 -5.90 -9.18 -32.50
CA ASP A 479 -5.06 -8.62 -33.57
C ASP A 479 -4.74 -7.13 -33.33
N GLU A 480 -5.68 -6.36 -32.77
CA GLU A 480 -5.52 -4.94 -32.44
C GLU A 480 -4.70 -4.72 -31.15
N LEU A 481 -4.78 -5.66 -30.20
CA LEU A 481 -4.31 -5.50 -28.83
C LEU A 481 -2.83 -5.11 -28.70
N PRO A 482 -1.87 -5.71 -29.43
CA PRO A 482 -0.46 -5.32 -29.34
C PRO A 482 -0.23 -3.84 -29.68
N GLY A 483 -0.95 -3.31 -30.69
CA GLY A 483 -0.88 -1.91 -31.08
C GLY A 483 -1.44 -0.99 -30.00
N LEU A 484 -2.53 -1.39 -29.36
CA LEU A 484 -3.17 -0.63 -28.29
C LEU A 484 -2.30 -0.61 -27.02
N VAL A 485 -1.74 -1.73 -26.61
CA VAL A 485 -0.89 -1.86 -25.42
C VAL A 485 0.47 -1.15 -25.59
N LYS A 486 0.99 -1.05 -26.81
CA LYS A 486 2.26 -0.37 -27.09
C LYS A 486 2.28 1.08 -26.61
N ARG A 487 1.14 1.76 -26.54
CA ARG A 487 1.03 3.16 -26.08
C ARG A 487 1.39 3.36 -24.61
N TYR A 488 1.39 2.28 -23.85
CA TYR A 488 1.68 2.27 -22.41
C TYR A 488 3.12 1.90 -22.09
N CYS A 489 3.92 1.54 -23.13
CA CYS A 489 5.34 1.23 -22.93
C CYS A 489 6.09 2.42 -22.37
N ASP A 490 6.98 2.17 -21.40
CA ASP A 490 7.95 3.18 -20.96
C ASP A 490 8.93 3.49 -22.09
N THR A 491 9.22 4.77 -22.31
CA THR A 491 10.08 5.20 -23.42
C THR A 491 11.54 4.76 -23.28
N LYS A 492 12.00 4.57 -22.05
CA LYS A 492 13.38 4.17 -21.75
C LYS A 492 13.52 2.66 -21.56
N TYR A 493 12.46 2.00 -21.09
CA TYR A 493 12.44 0.58 -20.78
C TYR A 493 11.22 -0.06 -21.45
N PRO A 494 11.33 -0.48 -22.72
CA PRO A 494 10.18 -0.87 -23.55
C PRO A 494 9.42 -2.11 -23.06
N ASP A 495 9.97 -2.88 -22.12
CA ASP A 495 9.31 -4.03 -21.48
C ASP A 495 8.61 -3.66 -20.16
N LEU A 496 8.73 -2.42 -19.73
CA LEU A 496 7.97 -1.88 -18.61
C LEU A 496 6.80 -1.03 -19.12
N TYR A 497 5.70 -1.07 -18.39
CA TYR A 497 4.46 -0.42 -18.79
C TYR A 497 3.94 0.50 -17.69
N ALA A 498 3.29 1.59 -18.11
CA ALA A 498 2.61 2.54 -17.24
C ALA A 498 1.10 2.26 -17.20
N ASP A 499 0.41 2.71 -16.16
CA ASP A 499 -1.05 2.58 -16.00
C ASP A 499 -1.81 3.35 -17.08
N SER A 500 -1.22 4.46 -17.55
CA SER A 500 -1.76 5.33 -18.60
C SER A 500 -0.69 5.70 -19.64
N PRO A 501 -1.07 6.04 -20.87
CA PRO A 501 -0.13 6.46 -21.91
C PRO A 501 0.73 7.64 -21.47
N GLY A 502 2.05 7.51 -21.63
CA GLY A 502 3.03 8.53 -21.19
C GLY A 502 3.24 8.63 -19.68
N GLY A 503 2.60 7.76 -18.90
CA GLY A 503 2.78 7.66 -17.45
C GLY A 503 4.12 7.04 -17.05
N THR A 504 4.30 6.88 -15.75
CA THR A 504 5.48 6.21 -15.18
C THR A 504 5.25 4.70 -15.09
N ALA A 505 6.24 3.92 -15.50
CA ALA A 505 6.16 2.46 -15.42
C ALA A 505 5.88 1.98 -13.98
N SER A 506 4.99 1.00 -13.87
CA SER A 506 4.63 0.35 -12.61
C SER A 506 4.69 -1.19 -12.72
N ALA A 507 4.86 -1.86 -11.59
CA ALA A 507 4.87 -3.31 -11.53
C ALA A 507 3.51 -3.91 -11.91
N ASP A 508 2.40 -3.30 -11.43
CA ASP A 508 1.03 -3.76 -11.72
C ASP A 508 0.66 -3.54 -13.19
N ALA A 509 0.99 -2.37 -13.79
CA ALA A 509 0.78 -2.13 -15.21
C ALA A 509 1.63 -3.06 -16.09
N THR A 510 2.87 -3.33 -15.69
CA THR A 510 3.72 -4.30 -16.40
C THR A 510 3.10 -5.69 -16.35
N ARG A 511 2.62 -6.14 -15.20
CA ARG A 511 1.85 -7.39 -15.08
C ARG A 511 0.63 -7.39 -16.00
N ALA A 512 -0.16 -6.31 -15.97
CA ALA A 512 -1.37 -6.18 -16.76
C ALA A 512 -1.10 -6.27 -18.27
N ALA A 513 -0.05 -5.57 -18.75
CA ALA A 513 0.37 -5.63 -20.14
C ALA A 513 0.80 -7.04 -20.56
N TYR A 514 1.61 -7.71 -19.73
CA TYR A 514 2.05 -9.07 -20.02
C TYR A 514 0.90 -10.06 -20.07
N TYR A 515 -0.10 -9.94 -19.20
CA TYR A 515 -1.31 -10.78 -19.27
C TYR A 515 -2.16 -10.53 -20.53
N LEU A 516 -2.20 -9.30 -21.03
CA LEU A 516 -2.89 -8.99 -22.29
C LEU A 516 -2.14 -9.52 -23.51
N LEU A 517 -0.84 -9.67 -23.45
CA LEU A 517 0.03 -9.97 -24.58
C LEU A 517 0.51 -11.43 -24.60
N ALA A 518 0.33 -12.19 -23.50
CA ALA A 518 0.62 -13.62 -23.41
C ALA A 518 -0.45 -14.45 -24.09
#